data_bc1df2b76681413a31d253357b2a038f
#
_entry.id   bc1df2b76681413a31d253357b2a038f
#
_cell.length_a   1.000
_cell.length_b   1.000
_cell.length_c   1.000
_cell.angle_alpha   90.00
_cell.angle_beta   90.00
_cell.angle_gamma   90.00
#
_symmetry.space_group_name_H-M   'P 1'
#
loop_
_entity.id
_entity.type
_entity.pdbx_description
1 polymer ?
#
loop_
_entity_poly.entity_id
_entity_poly.type
_entity_poly.pdbx_seq_one_letter_code
_entity_poly.pdbx_strand_id
1 'polypeptide(L)'
;MSKIIDITDKLSFEEKPGVKIKDTVLFVNNDTPSMMKVMAILEDGSVKASNVEQLVDLLFAPAEQEKLNALKLTFPDFAKLILYTSEIAANGYEEPAGEAATPATT
;
A
#
# COMPACT_ATOMS: atom_id res chain seq x y z
N MET A 1 18.21 37.50 2.38
CA MET A 1 17.81 36.85 1.19
C MET A 1 17.62 35.35 1.37
N SER A 2 16.53 34.82 0.92
CA SER A 2 16.30 33.39 1.08
C SER A 2 17.11 32.63 0.06
N LYS A 3 17.63 31.51 0.49
CA LYS A 3 18.32 30.61 -0.41
C LYS A 3 17.36 29.50 -0.79
N ILE A 4 17.18 29.32 -2.08
CA ILE A 4 16.27 28.28 -2.58
C ILE A 4 17.09 27.11 -3.08
N ILE A 5 16.80 25.94 -2.55
CA ILE A 5 17.50 24.73 -2.93
C ILE A 5 16.51 23.82 -3.63
N ASP A 6 16.87 23.38 -4.83
CA ASP A 6 16.03 22.51 -5.61
C ASP A 6 16.34 21.06 -5.24
N ILE A 7 15.35 20.35 -4.70
CA ILE A 7 15.54 18.96 -4.29
C ILE A 7 14.75 18.01 -5.18
N THR A 8 14.37 18.47 -6.37
CA THR A 8 13.55 17.67 -7.27
C THR A 8 14.16 16.30 -7.55
N ASP A 9 15.48 16.27 -7.78
CA ASP A 9 16.13 15.03 -8.15
C ASP A 9 16.36 14.10 -6.96
N LYS A 10 15.99 14.53 -5.75
CA LYS A 10 16.06 13.66 -4.59
C LYS A 10 14.74 12.94 -4.33
N LEU A 11 13.71 13.25 -5.09
CA LEU A 11 12.39 12.67 -4.96
C LEU A 11 12.10 11.83 -6.18
N SER A 12 11.30 10.78 -6.02
CA SER A 12 11.10 9.84 -7.11
C SER A 12 9.89 10.17 -7.98
N PHE A 13 8.85 10.78 -7.42
CA PHE A 13 7.62 11.11 -8.16
C PHE A 13 7.00 9.87 -8.81
N GLU A 14 7.06 8.76 -8.12
CA GLU A 14 6.53 7.52 -8.67
C GLU A 14 5.02 7.54 -8.70
N GLU A 15 4.47 6.80 -9.68
CA GLU A 15 3.05 6.63 -9.76
C GLU A 15 2.58 5.65 -8.69
N LYS A 16 1.25 5.50 -8.59
CA LYS A 16 0.70 4.59 -7.61
C LYS A 16 1.24 3.20 -7.81
N PRO A 17 1.65 2.52 -6.73
CA PRO A 17 2.12 1.15 -6.86
C PRO A 17 0.97 0.21 -7.16
N GLY A 18 1.27 -0.87 -7.86
CA GLY A 18 0.31 -1.91 -8.14
C GLY A 18 0.73 -3.21 -7.49
N VAL A 19 -0.25 -3.97 -7.02
CA VAL A 19 0.02 -5.31 -6.50
C VAL A 19 -0.79 -6.30 -7.33
N LYS A 20 -0.20 -7.44 -7.60
CA LYS A 20 -0.84 -8.45 -8.43
C LYS A 20 -1.25 -9.64 -7.58
N ILE A 21 -2.50 -10.04 -7.72
CA ILE A 21 -3.03 -11.22 -7.05
C ILE A 21 -3.67 -12.07 -8.14
N LYS A 22 -3.06 -13.22 -8.42
CA LYS A 22 -3.46 -14.04 -9.56
C LYS A 22 -3.40 -13.18 -10.81
N ASP A 23 -4.50 -12.98 -11.51
CA ASP A 23 -4.50 -12.19 -12.74
C ASP A 23 -5.00 -10.78 -12.53
N THR A 24 -5.25 -10.40 -11.29
CA THR A 24 -5.81 -9.10 -10.95
C THR A 24 -4.72 -8.16 -10.46
N VAL A 25 -4.67 -6.95 -11.01
CA VAL A 25 -3.75 -5.93 -10.53
C VAL A 25 -4.58 -4.86 -9.83
N LEU A 26 -4.16 -4.54 -8.61
CA LEU A 26 -4.80 -3.51 -7.81
C LEU A 26 -3.81 -2.37 -7.62
N PHE A 27 -4.26 -1.14 -7.87
CA PHE A 27 -3.43 0.03 -7.65
C PHE A 27 -3.75 0.61 -6.28
N VAL A 28 -2.72 1.01 -5.57
CA VAL A 28 -2.83 1.40 -4.17
C VAL A 28 -2.56 2.89 -4.05
N ASN A 29 -3.44 3.59 -3.33
CA ASN A 29 -3.21 5.01 -3.06
C ASN A 29 -1.99 5.17 -2.18
N ASN A 30 -1.11 6.12 -2.55
CA ASN A 30 0.10 6.36 -1.78
C ASN A 30 0.32 7.84 -1.48
N ASP A 31 -0.73 8.63 -1.57
CA ASP A 31 -0.63 10.05 -1.26
C ASP A 31 -0.42 10.25 0.24
N THR A 32 0.26 11.34 0.58
CA THR A 32 0.64 11.58 1.96
C THR A 32 -0.54 11.62 2.93
N PRO A 33 -1.64 12.35 2.64
CA PRO A 33 -2.74 12.36 3.60
C PRO A 33 -3.31 10.97 3.88
N SER A 34 -3.46 10.14 2.83
CA SER A 34 -3.97 8.80 3.02
C SER A 34 -3.01 7.96 3.84
N MET A 35 -1.72 8.08 3.54
CA MET A 35 -0.71 7.28 4.25
C MET A 35 -0.62 7.65 5.72
N MET A 36 -0.74 8.93 6.03
CA MET A 36 -0.71 9.33 7.44
C MET A 36 -1.85 8.70 8.21
N LYS A 37 -3.03 8.64 7.61
CA LYS A 37 -4.17 8.03 8.26
C LYS A 37 -4.01 6.51 8.37
N VAL A 38 -3.52 5.88 7.32
CA VAL A 38 -3.30 4.44 7.32
C VAL A 38 -2.31 4.06 8.41
N MET A 39 -1.20 4.79 8.49
CA MET A 39 -0.18 4.46 9.46
C MET A 39 -0.65 4.70 10.89
N ALA A 40 -1.48 5.70 11.09
CA ALA A 40 -2.04 5.93 12.43
C ALA A 40 -2.95 4.78 12.83
N ILE A 41 -3.74 4.26 11.88
CA ILE A 41 -4.64 3.15 12.17
C ILE A 41 -3.85 1.88 12.44
N LEU A 42 -2.76 1.66 11.71
CA LEU A 42 -1.97 0.45 11.83
C LEU A 42 -0.81 0.59 12.81
N GLU A 43 -0.92 1.55 13.72
CA GLU A 43 0.18 1.83 14.63
C GLU A 43 0.60 0.61 15.42
N ASP A 44 -0.36 -0.23 15.80
CA ASP A 44 -0.05 -1.45 16.54
C ASP A 44 0.26 -2.64 15.63
N GLY A 45 0.28 -2.42 14.33
CA GLY A 45 0.69 -3.46 13.40
C GLY A 45 -0.38 -4.48 13.05
N SER A 46 -1.64 -4.23 13.40
CA SER A 46 -2.67 -5.22 13.13
C SER A 46 -3.87 -4.59 12.43
N VAL A 47 -4.52 -5.43 11.60
CA VAL A 47 -5.76 -5.07 10.93
C VAL A 47 -6.90 -5.68 11.71
N LYS A 48 -7.84 -4.83 12.14
CA LYS A 48 -8.96 -5.27 12.95
C LYS A 48 -10.25 -5.11 12.20
N ALA A 49 -11.25 -5.90 12.57
CA ALA A 49 -12.55 -5.78 11.94
C ALA A 49 -13.10 -4.36 12.06
N SER A 50 -12.74 -3.67 13.14
CA SER A 50 -13.27 -2.33 13.38
C SER A 50 -12.64 -1.27 12.48
N ASN A 51 -11.49 -1.56 11.85
CA ASN A 51 -10.82 -0.56 11.03
C ASN A 51 -10.59 -0.98 9.59
N VAL A 52 -10.96 -2.20 9.21
CA VAL A 52 -10.64 -2.71 7.89
C VAL A 52 -11.34 -1.92 6.79
N GLU A 53 -12.58 -1.52 7.00
CA GLU A 53 -13.29 -0.76 5.97
C GLU A 53 -12.63 0.59 5.74
N GLN A 54 -12.22 1.24 6.81
CA GLN A 54 -11.56 2.53 6.69
C GLN A 54 -10.23 2.39 5.95
N LEU A 55 -9.49 1.32 6.23
CA LEU A 55 -8.23 1.07 5.54
C LEU A 55 -8.46 0.83 4.06
N VAL A 56 -9.49 0.07 3.71
CA VAL A 56 -9.81 -0.17 2.31
C VAL A 56 -10.13 1.14 1.60
N ASP A 57 -10.92 1.98 2.23
CA ASP A 57 -11.29 3.27 1.63
C ASP A 57 -10.08 4.16 1.43
N LEU A 58 -9.11 4.09 2.34
CA LEU A 58 -7.91 4.92 2.23
C LEU A 58 -6.94 4.38 1.19
N LEU A 59 -6.83 3.05 1.09
CA LEU A 59 -5.82 2.43 0.23
C LEU A 59 -6.29 2.23 -1.20
N PHE A 60 -7.59 2.01 -1.42
CA PHE A 60 -8.08 1.64 -2.73
C PHE A 60 -9.20 2.55 -3.18
N ALA A 61 -9.10 3.05 -4.42
CA ALA A 61 -10.20 3.78 -5.04
C ALA A 61 -11.38 2.83 -5.28
N PRO A 62 -12.60 3.38 -5.45
CA PRO A 62 -13.77 2.51 -5.61
C PRO A 62 -13.63 1.46 -6.71
N ALA A 63 -13.02 1.80 -7.84
CA ALA A 63 -12.85 0.83 -8.91
C ALA A 63 -11.94 -0.32 -8.48
N GLU A 64 -10.91 -0.01 -7.67
CA GLU A 64 -10.02 -1.06 -7.17
C GLU A 64 -10.71 -1.91 -6.11
N GLN A 65 -11.59 -1.28 -5.33
CA GLN A 65 -12.35 -2.03 -4.32
C GLN A 65 -13.24 -3.08 -4.97
N GLU A 66 -13.80 -2.76 -6.13
CA GLU A 66 -14.63 -3.75 -6.84
C GLU A 66 -13.80 -4.96 -7.25
N LYS A 67 -12.59 -4.71 -7.75
CA LYS A 67 -11.70 -5.81 -8.10
C LYS A 67 -11.35 -6.65 -6.87
N LEU A 68 -11.09 -5.97 -5.77
CA LEU A 68 -10.73 -6.63 -4.53
C LEU A 68 -11.86 -7.52 -4.04
N ASN A 69 -13.08 -7.00 -4.08
CA ASN A 69 -14.24 -7.77 -3.63
C ASN A 69 -14.47 -9.00 -4.52
N ALA A 70 -14.17 -8.88 -5.81
CA ALA A 70 -14.35 -10.00 -6.73
C ALA A 70 -13.40 -11.14 -6.45
N LEU A 71 -12.30 -10.89 -5.76
CA LEU A 71 -11.34 -11.93 -5.42
C LEU A 71 -11.86 -12.86 -4.32
N LYS A 72 -12.80 -12.40 -3.52
CA LYS A 72 -13.46 -13.22 -2.49
C LYS A 72 -12.46 -13.85 -1.53
N LEU A 73 -11.57 -12.99 -1.00
CA LEU A 73 -10.56 -13.45 -0.07
C LEU A 73 -11.16 -13.74 1.30
N THR A 74 -10.56 -14.70 2.02
CA THR A 74 -10.91 -14.88 3.42
C THR A 74 -10.41 -13.69 4.21
N PHE A 75 -10.94 -13.50 5.42
CA PHE A 75 -10.50 -12.38 6.23
C PHE A 75 -8.99 -12.42 6.56
N PRO A 76 -8.42 -13.57 6.93
CA PRO A 76 -6.97 -13.60 7.18
C PRO A 76 -6.16 -13.20 5.96
N ASP A 77 -6.55 -13.65 4.78
CA ASP A 77 -5.83 -13.24 3.56
C ASP A 77 -6.04 -11.78 3.26
N PHE A 78 -7.24 -11.29 3.50
CA PHE A 78 -7.55 -9.89 3.30
C PHE A 78 -6.71 -9.01 4.22
N ALA A 79 -6.58 -9.41 5.48
CA ALA A 79 -5.75 -8.66 6.43
C ALA A 79 -4.29 -8.64 6.00
N LYS A 80 -3.78 -9.76 5.49
CA LYS A 80 -2.42 -9.80 4.98
C LYS A 80 -2.24 -8.87 3.81
N LEU A 81 -3.23 -8.85 2.91
CA LEU A 81 -3.18 -7.97 1.75
C LEU A 81 -3.11 -6.51 2.20
N ILE A 82 -3.93 -6.14 3.17
CA ILE A 82 -3.95 -4.77 3.67
C ILE A 82 -2.58 -4.40 4.24
N LEU A 83 -1.97 -5.29 5.02
CA LEU A 83 -0.66 -5.00 5.60
C LEU A 83 0.41 -4.86 4.53
N TYR A 84 0.43 -5.76 3.55
CA TYR A 84 1.43 -5.68 2.49
C TYR A 84 1.25 -4.42 1.65
N THR A 85 0.02 -4.11 1.27
CA THR A 85 -0.22 -2.94 0.44
C THR A 85 0.09 -1.66 1.19
N SER A 86 -0.17 -1.63 2.49
CA SER A 86 0.17 -0.46 3.31
C SER A 86 1.67 -0.23 3.33
N GLU A 87 2.45 -1.30 3.47
CA GLU A 87 3.90 -1.19 3.48
C GLU A 87 4.44 -0.71 2.15
N ILE A 88 3.90 -1.26 1.07
CA ILE A 88 4.35 -0.86 -0.27
C ILE A 88 4.03 0.60 -0.51
N ALA A 89 2.82 1.02 -0.14
CA ALA A 89 2.41 2.40 -0.37
C ALA A 89 3.21 3.37 0.48
N ALA A 90 3.49 3.01 1.73
CA ALA A 90 4.19 3.91 2.64
C ALA A 90 5.68 4.02 2.32
N ASN A 91 6.28 2.95 1.84
CA ASN A 91 7.73 2.91 1.63
C ASN A 91 8.16 3.15 0.19
N GLY A 92 7.18 3.39 -0.68
CA GLY A 92 7.48 3.42 -2.09
C GLY A 92 7.71 2.00 -2.57
N TYR A 93 7.65 1.82 -3.87
CA TYR A 93 7.86 0.48 -4.39
C TYR A 93 9.34 0.19 -4.42
N GLU A 94 9.79 -0.51 -3.44
CA GLU A 94 11.12 -1.05 -3.46
C GLU A 94 11.02 -2.52 -3.38
N GLU A 95 11.63 -3.17 -4.34
CA GLU A 95 11.80 -4.58 -4.25
C GLU A 95 12.35 -4.87 -2.88
N PRO A 96 11.63 -5.58 -2.07
CA PRO A 96 12.23 -5.98 -0.82
C PRO A 96 13.47 -6.73 -1.21
N ALA A 97 14.50 -6.21 -0.79
CA ALA A 97 15.74 -6.80 -1.15
C ALA A 97 15.71 -8.27 -0.86
N GLY A 98 15.48 -8.51 -1.38
CA GLY A 98 15.27 -9.51 -1.07
C GLY A 98 14.52 -10.13 -0.82
N GLU A 99 14.38 -9.73 -0.92
CA GLU A 99 14.09 -10.31 -0.78
C GLU A 99 13.78 -10.77 -1.01
N ALA A 100 13.87 -10.72 -0.98
CA ALA A 100 13.68 -11.14 -1.15
C ALA A 100 13.46 -11.72 -1.40
N ALA A 101 13.68 -11.57 -1.35
CA ALA A 101 13.55 -12.07 -1.54
C ALA A 101 13.23 -12.84 -1.71
N THR A 102 13.27 -12.73 -1.64
CA THR A 102 13.08 -13.38 -1.80
C THR A 102 12.85 -14.05 -2.01
N PRO A 103 12.80 -14.10 -1.91
CA PRO A 103 12.73 -14.74 -2.07
C PRO A 103 12.47 -15.36 -2.37
N ALA A 104 12.49 -15.09 -2.33
CA ALA A 104 12.41 -15.66 -2.65
C ALA A 104 12.33 -16.32 -2.94
N THR A 105 12.44 -16.22 -2.87
CA THR A 105 12.60 -16.87 -3.14
C THR A 105 12.57 -17.60 -3.25
N THR A 106 12.58 -17.42 -3.20
CA THR A 106 12.80 -18.28 -3.37
C THR A 106 12.88 -18.86 -3.49
#